data_5019942349f227ddc71ad4a23dd19700
#
_entry.id   5019942349f227ddc71ad4a23dd19700
#
_cell.length_a   1.000
_cell.length_b   1.000
_cell.length_c   1.000
_cell.angle_alpha   90.00
_cell.angle_beta   90.00
_cell.angle_gamma   90.00
#
_symmetry.space_group_name_H-M   'P 1'
#
loop_
_entity.id
_entity.type
_entity.pdbx_description
1 polymer ?
#
loop_
_entity_poly.entity_id
_entity_poly.type
_entity_poly.pdbx_seq_one_letter_code
_entity_poly.pdbx_strand_id
1 'polypeptide(L)' 'MSETKEMLEATVKGLQDKIGQLNMDLKSKQQELEDVN' A
#
# COMPACT_ATOMS: atom_id res chain seq x y z
N MET A 1 0.39 13.62 24.43
CA MET A 1 1.73 13.81 23.92
C MET A 1 2.20 12.58 23.18
N SER A 2 2.63 11.55 23.93
CA SER A 2 3.04 10.33 23.24
C SER A 2 1.88 9.68 22.52
N GLU A 3 0.67 9.85 23.02
CA GLU A 3 -0.50 9.26 22.35
C GLU A 3 -0.68 9.81 20.96
N THR A 4 -0.51 11.10 20.79
CA THR A 4 -0.68 11.71 19.48
C THR A 4 0.37 11.18 18.50
N LYS A 5 1.59 11.06 18.99
CA LYS A 5 2.66 10.55 18.14
C LYS A 5 2.40 9.11 17.73
N GLU A 6 1.92 8.29 18.67
CA GLU A 6 1.61 6.91 18.36
C GLU A 6 0.48 6.79 17.36
N MET A 7 -0.51 7.64 17.46
CA MET A 7 -1.62 7.63 16.50
C MET A 7 -1.13 7.97 15.10
N LEU A 8 -0.26 8.97 15.02
CA LEU A 8 0.30 9.35 13.72
C LEU A 8 1.13 8.21 13.12
N GLU A 9 1.92 7.56 13.95
CA GLU A 9 2.74 6.48 13.47
C GLU A 9 1.89 5.31 12.98
N ALA A 10 0.80 5.02 13.69
CA ALA A 10 -0.09 3.95 13.26
C ALA A 10 -0.75 4.30 11.93
N THR A 11 -1.15 5.55 11.78
CA THR A 11 -1.76 6.00 10.53
C THR A 11 -0.77 5.88 9.38
N VAL A 12 0.47 6.28 9.61
CA VAL A 12 1.49 6.20 8.57
C VAL A 12 1.73 4.74 8.16
N LYS A 13 1.78 3.85 9.15
CA LYS A 13 1.98 2.44 8.85
C LYS A 13 0.82 1.88 8.04
N GLY A 14 -0.39 2.25 8.39
CA GLY A 14 -1.56 1.81 7.63
C GLY A 14 -1.53 2.29 6.20
N LEU A 15 -1.13 3.53 6.01
CA LEU A 15 -1.03 4.08 4.66
C LEU A 15 0.06 3.38 3.86
N GLN A 16 1.20 3.12 4.49
CA GLN A 16 2.28 2.43 3.81
C GLN A 16 1.86 1.02 3.41
N ASP A 17 1.10 0.35 4.25
CA ASP A 17 0.59 -0.97 3.92
C ASP A 17 -0.31 -0.91 2.70
N LYS A 18 -1.19 0.07 2.66
CA LYS A 18 -2.10 0.22 1.53
C LYS A 18 -1.34 0.51 0.25
N ILE A 19 -0.33 1.35 0.34
CA ILE A 19 0.48 1.66 -0.84
C ILE A 19 1.16 0.41 -1.36
N GLY A 20 1.69 -0.41 -0.46
CA GLY A 20 2.32 -1.65 -0.87
C GLY A 20 1.35 -2.60 -1.56
N GLN A 21 0.15 -2.72 -1.01
CA GLN A 21 -0.86 -3.58 -1.62
C GLN A 21 -1.30 -3.07 -2.98
N LEU A 22 -1.47 -1.76 -3.09
CA LEU A 22 -1.84 -1.17 -4.38
C LEU A 22 -0.76 -1.41 -5.42
N ASN A 23 0.48 -1.29 -5.00
CA ASN A 23 1.59 -1.53 -5.92
C ASN A 23 1.60 -2.97 -6.41
N MET A 24 1.36 -3.92 -5.51
CA MET A 24 1.30 -5.32 -5.91
C MET A 24 0.13 -5.57 -6.84
N ASP A 25 -1.01 -4.97 -6.56
CA ASP A 25 -2.18 -5.11 -7.42
C ASP A 25 -1.88 -4.57 -8.81
N LEU A 26 -1.23 -3.43 -8.86
CA LEU A 26 -0.90 -2.82 -10.15
C LEU A 26 0.00 -3.74 -10.96
N LYS A 27 1.00 -4.30 -10.32
CA LYS A 27 1.91 -5.20 -11.00
C LYS A 27 1.19 -6.43 -11.53
N SER A 28 0.30 -6.99 -10.73
CA SER A 28 -0.47 -8.15 -11.17
C SER A 28 -1.32 -7.81 -12.38
N LYS A 29 -1.96 -6.64 -12.35
CA LYS A 29 -2.80 -6.22 -13.47
C LYS A 29 -1.97 -6.01 -14.73
N GLN A 30 -0.79 -5.43 -14.56
CA GLN A 30 0.08 -5.22 -15.72
C GLN A 30 0.50 -6.53 -16.35
N GLN A 31 0.80 -7.52 -15.51
CA GLN A 31 1.17 -8.84 -16.02
C GLN A 31 0.02 -9.50 -16.74
N GLU A 32 -1.19 -9.35 -16.22
CA GLU A 32 -2.36 -9.90 -16.88
C GLU A 32 -2.56 -9.29 -18.26
N LEU A 33 -2.38 -7.98 -18.34
CA LEU A 33 -2.54 -7.29 -19.62
C LEU A 33 -1.49 -7.76 -20.63
N GLU A 34 -0.28 -7.97 -20.16
CA GLU A 34 0.79 -8.42 -21.05
C GLU A 34 0.53 -9.85 -21.53
N ASP A 35 -0.01 -10.67 -20.65
CA ASP A 35 -0.29 -12.07 -21.01
C ASP A 35 -1.34 -12.19 -22.09
N VAL A 36 -2.29 -11.28 -22.08
CA VAL A 36 -3.37 -11.31 -23.07
C VAL A 36 -2.81 -11.09 -24.47
N ASN A 37 -1.77 -10.30 -24.54
CA ASN A 37 -1.13 -10.03 -25.83
C ASN A 37 -0.30 -11.22 -26.29
#